data_b4c781fa4564823fcdf07465616203d9
#
_entry.id   b4c781fa4564823fcdf07465616203d9
#
_cell.length_a   1.000
_cell.length_b   1.000
_cell.length_c   1.000
_cell.angle_alpha   90.00
_cell.angle_beta   90.00
_cell.angle_gamma   90.00
#
_symmetry.space_group_name_H-M   'P 1'
#
loop_
_entity.id
_entity.type
_entity.pdbx_description
1 polymer ?
#
loop_
_entity_poly.entity_id
_entity_poly.type
_entity_poly.pdbx_seq_one_letter_code
_entity_poly.pdbx_strand_id
1 'polypeptide(L)'
;AFTRYIVSDPTRPDFSFSNFDFDRDPARLRRDFGFLDANHTDLSAFRATGGKIIMWHGQADPLVVPSQTVDYYDRVLKRMGGKAKVQQFFRFFEAPGLGHCWEIPSASAPEEFDPLAAIEAWVERGEAPEEIVARPSARQAASLRVTEVRYRPYPLRPIVGQPK
;
A
#
# COMPACT_ATOMS: atom_id res chain seq x y z
N ALA A 1 -5.40 -17.63 13.94
CA ALA A 1 -6.34 -16.78 14.70
C ALA A 1 -7.37 -16.13 13.77
N PHE A 2 -6.97 -15.37 12.75
CA PHE A 2 -7.89 -14.68 11.84
C PHE A 2 -8.95 -15.61 11.22
N THR A 3 -8.52 -16.71 10.64
CA THR A 3 -9.41 -17.69 10.00
C THR A 3 -10.44 -18.27 10.97
N ARG A 4 -10.05 -18.47 12.23
CA ARG A 4 -10.92 -19.06 13.24
C ARG A 4 -11.99 -18.10 13.78
N TYR A 5 -11.67 -16.81 13.90
CA TYR A 5 -12.54 -15.85 14.59
C TYR A 5 -13.28 -14.88 13.66
N ILE A 6 -12.75 -14.64 12.49
CA ILE A 6 -13.37 -13.73 11.51
C ILE A 6 -14.02 -14.49 10.36
N VAL A 7 -13.40 -15.59 9.92
CA VAL A 7 -13.89 -16.41 8.81
C VAL A 7 -14.80 -17.54 9.27
N SER A 8 -14.78 -17.89 10.57
CA SER A 8 -15.63 -18.94 11.10
C SER A 8 -17.09 -18.51 11.11
N ASP A 9 -17.92 -19.33 10.49
CA ASP A 9 -19.34 -19.31 10.65
C ASP A 9 -19.67 -19.61 12.12
N PRO A 10 -20.45 -18.76 12.83
CA PRO A 10 -20.89 -19.06 14.19
C PRO A 10 -21.62 -20.39 14.34
N THR A 11 -22.20 -20.90 13.24
CA THR A 11 -22.85 -22.21 13.18
C THR A 11 -21.87 -23.38 13.03
N ARG A 12 -20.57 -23.10 12.88
CA ARG A 12 -19.47 -24.09 12.73
C ARG A 12 -18.39 -23.84 13.77
N PRO A 13 -18.64 -24.09 15.06
CA PRO A 13 -17.69 -23.79 16.14
C PRO A 13 -16.40 -24.64 16.06
N ASP A 14 -16.43 -25.75 15.34
CA ASP A 14 -15.32 -26.65 15.05
C ASP A 14 -14.51 -26.25 13.82
N PHE A 15 -14.81 -25.10 13.19
CA PHE A 15 -14.12 -24.66 12.00
C PHE A 15 -12.61 -24.52 12.27
N SER A 16 -11.83 -25.20 11.47
CA SER A 16 -10.37 -25.09 11.43
C SER A 16 -9.88 -24.94 9.99
N PHE A 17 -8.64 -24.51 9.81
CA PHE A 17 -8.06 -24.38 8.48
C PHE A 17 -8.01 -25.71 7.70
N SER A 18 -7.92 -26.84 8.42
CA SER A 18 -7.88 -28.17 7.81
C SER A 18 -9.21 -28.62 7.20
N ASN A 19 -10.33 -27.99 7.59
CA ASN A 19 -11.65 -28.27 7.01
C ASN A 19 -12.19 -27.12 6.16
N PHE A 20 -11.30 -26.23 5.68
CA PHE A 20 -11.62 -25.20 4.70
C PHE A 20 -11.79 -25.84 3.31
N ASP A 21 -12.93 -25.58 2.70
CA ASP A 21 -13.28 -26.05 1.36
C ASP A 21 -12.94 -24.96 0.34
N PHE A 22 -11.88 -25.17 -0.45
CA PHE A 22 -11.41 -24.19 -1.45
C PHE A 22 -12.36 -23.97 -2.61
N ASP A 23 -13.32 -24.88 -2.85
CA ASP A 23 -14.32 -24.72 -3.93
C ASP A 23 -15.55 -23.93 -3.44
N ARG A 24 -15.92 -24.06 -2.17
CA ARG A 24 -17.16 -23.53 -1.61
C ARG A 24 -16.95 -22.31 -0.69
N ASP A 25 -15.97 -22.36 0.21
CA ASP A 25 -15.77 -21.33 1.22
C ASP A 25 -15.37 -19.96 0.65
N PRO A 26 -14.56 -19.84 -0.44
CA PRO A 26 -14.27 -18.54 -1.02
C PRO A 26 -15.50 -17.77 -1.50
N ALA A 27 -16.48 -18.46 -2.10
CA ALA A 27 -17.74 -17.83 -2.54
C ALA A 27 -18.57 -17.34 -1.35
N ARG A 28 -18.63 -18.13 -0.28
CA ARG A 28 -19.29 -17.76 0.98
C ARG A 28 -18.62 -16.54 1.60
N LEU A 29 -17.28 -16.57 1.75
CA LEU A 29 -16.54 -15.46 2.34
C LEU A 29 -16.72 -14.16 1.56
N ARG A 30 -16.70 -14.22 0.23
CA ARG A 30 -16.95 -13.04 -0.60
C ARG A 30 -18.35 -12.47 -0.39
N ARG A 31 -19.36 -13.32 -0.24
CA ARG A 31 -20.73 -12.89 0.05
C ARG A 31 -20.84 -12.23 1.43
N ASP A 32 -20.24 -12.88 2.46
CA ASP A 32 -20.45 -12.51 3.85
C ASP A 32 -19.52 -11.36 4.29
N PHE A 33 -18.32 -11.26 3.70
CA PHE A 33 -17.26 -10.32 4.08
C PHE A 33 -16.74 -9.44 2.93
N GLY A 34 -17.30 -9.56 1.73
CA GLY A 34 -16.86 -8.76 0.57
C GLY A 34 -17.00 -7.24 0.77
N PHE A 35 -17.80 -6.81 1.74
CA PHE A 35 -17.89 -5.39 2.11
C PHE A 35 -16.60 -4.84 2.75
N LEU A 36 -15.72 -5.71 3.24
CA LEU A 36 -14.39 -5.35 3.75
C LEU A 36 -13.37 -5.14 2.62
N ASP A 37 -13.69 -5.59 1.41
CA ASP A 37 -12.80 -5.45 0.28
C ASP A 37 -12.70 -3.98 -0.18
N ALA A 38 -11.59 -3.33 0.08
CA ALA A 38 -11.31 -1.96 -0.36
C ALA A 38 -10.94 -1.88 -1.87
N ASN A 39 -11.74 -2.55 -2.72
CA ASN A 39 -11.46 -2.75 -4.14
C ASN A 39 -12.24 -1.80 -5.08
N HIS A 40 -12.93 -0.80 -4.55
CA HIS A 40 -13.67 0.16 -5.35
C HIS A 40 -12.72 1.04 -6.17
N THR A 41 -12.89 1.05 -7.47
CA THR A 41 -12.03 1.81 -8.40
C THR A 41 -12.68 3.12 -8.86
N ASP A 42 -13.98 3.30 -8.62
CA ASP A 42 -14.65 4.59 -8.88
C ASP A 42 -14.50 5.50 -7.67
N LEU A 43 -13.55 6.40 -7.74
CA LEU A 43 -13.23 7.37 -6.70
C LEU A 43 -13.79 8.77 -7.05
N SER A 44 -14.78 8.85 -7.96
CA SER A 44 -15.31 10.12 -8.44
C SER A 44 -15.94 10.96 -7.33
N ALA A 45 -16.72 10.36 -6.43
CA ALA A 45 -17.31 11.04 -5.29
C ALA A 45 -16.25 11.59 -4.33
N PHE A 46 -15.22 10.78 -4.00
CA PHE A 46 -14.10 11.23 -3.16
C PHE A 46 -13.31 12.37 -3.81
N ARG A 47 -13.02 12.27 -5.12
CA ARG A 47 -12.35 13.32 -5.86
C ARG A 47 -13.18 14.63 -5.87
N ALA A 48 -14.51 14.54 -5.98
CA ALA A 48 -15.39 15.69 -6.01
C ALA A 48 -15.39 16.50 -4.70
N THR A 49 -15.06 15.87 -3.57
CA THR A 49 -14.88 16.56 -2.28
C THR A 49 -13.52 17.23 -2.13
N GLY A 50 -12.63 17.15 -3.13
CA GLY A 50 -11.28 17.69 -3.06
C GLY A 50 -10.28 16.77 -2.32
N GLY A 51 -10.70 15.58 -1.91
CA GLY A 51 -9.88 14.63 -1.16
C GLY A 51 -8.58 14.24 -1.86
N LYS A 52 -7.54 13.92 -1.08
CA LYS A 52 -6.23 13.48 -1.56
C LYS A 52 -5.88 12.13 -0.96
N ILE A 53 -5.20 11.30 -1.74
CA ILE A 53 -4.71 9.97 -1.31
C ILE A 53 -3.21 9.88 -1.61
N ILE A 54 -2.44 9.53 -0.59
CA ILE A 54 -1.10 8.97 -0.75
C ILE A 54 -1.18 7.50 -0.34
N MET A 55 -0.79 6.62 -1.23
CA MET A 55 -0.67 5.19 -0.99
C MET A 55 0.79 4.78 -1.22
N TRP A 56 1.31 3.93 -0.37
CA TRP A 56 2.61 3.29 -0.59
C TRP A 56 2.53 1.80 -0.26
N HIS A 57 3.44 1.02 -0.84
CA HIS A 57 3.56 -0.40 -0.54
C HIS A 57 5.02 -0.86 -0.61
N GLY A 58 5.45 -1.57 0.42
CA GLY A 58 6.76 -2.22 0.47
C GLY A 58 6.82 -3.41 -0.49
N GLN A 59 7.75 -3.37 -1.43
CA GLN A 59 7.85 -4.43 -2.45
C GLN A 59 8.44 -5.74 -1.92
N ALA A 60 8.98 -5.73 -0.69
CA ALA A 60 9.43 -6.93 0.03
C ALA A 60 8.41 -7.40 1.10
N ASP A 61 7.15 -6.98 1.00
CA ASP A 61 6.09 -7.38 1.92
C ASP A 61 5.77 -8.89 1.76
N PRO A 62 6.02 -9.71 2.80
CA PRO A 62 5.75 -11.14 2.74
C PRO A 62 4.32 -11.51 3.13
N LEU A 63 3.52 -10.55 3.62
CA LEU A 63 2.17 -10.79 4.15
C LEU A 63 1.08 -10.33 3.19
N VAL A 64 1.28 -9.17 2.57
CA VAL A 64 0.35 -8.61 1.59
C VAL A 64 1.06 -8.50 0.24
N VAL A 65 0.53 -9.16 -0.77
CA VAL A 65 1.18 -9.28 -2.09
C VAL A 65 1.23 -7.91 -2.79
N PRO A 66 2.42 -7.31 -3.00
CA PRO A 66 2.55 -5.96 -3.56
C PRO A 66 1.90 -5.78 -4.94
N SER A 67 1.93 -6.84 -5.77
CA SER A 67 1.29 -6.80 -7.10
C SER A 67 -0.22 -6.56 -7.06
N GLN A 68 -0.91 -6.92 -5.97
CA GLN A 68 -2.34 -6.61 -5.82
C GLN A 68 -2.59 -5.11 -5.66
N THR A 69 -1.69 -4.40 -4.98
CA THR A 69 -1.79 -2.94 -4.84
C THR A 69 -1.50 -2.24 -6.17
N VAL A 70 -0.53 -2.72 -6.92
CA VAL A 70 -0.25 -2.24 -8.29
C VAL A 70 -1.46 -2.45 -9.19
N ASP A 71 -2.03 -3.67 -9.22
CA ASP A 71 -3.23 -3.99 -9.99
C ASP A 71 -4.43 -3.10 -9.60
N TYR A 72 -4.65 -2.89 -8.31
CA TYR A 72 -5.69 -1.98 -7.83
C TYR A 72 -5.50 -0.57 -8.39
N TYR A 73 -4.29 -0.02 -8.27
CA TYR A 73 -3.99 1.33 -8.77
C TYR A 73 -4.15 1.43 -10.29
N ASP A 74 -3.70 0.44 -11.05
CA ASP A 74 -3.86 0.39 -12.51
C ASP A 74 -5.34 0.34 -12.92
N ARG A 75 -6.17 -0.40 -12.17
CA ARG A 75 -7.64 -0.41 -12.38
C ARG A 75 -8.25 0.97 -12.07
N VAL A 76 -7.77 1.66 -11.03
CA VAL A 76 -8.17 3.04 -10.75
C VAL A 76 -7.76 3.98 -11.89
N LEU A 77 -6.51 3.89 -12.38
CA LEU A 77 -6.06 4.68 -13.53
C LEU A 77 -6.99 4.49 -14.73
N LYS A 78 -7.31 3.24 -15.06
CA LYS A 78 -8.21 2.91 -16.18
C LYS A 78 -9.62 3.47 -15.96
N ARG A 79 -10.18 3.30 -14.76
CA ARG A 79 -11.54 3.73 -14.42
C ARG A 79 -11.69 5.24 -14.38
N MET A 80 -10.69 5.95 -13.85
CA MET A 80 -10.74 7.39 -13.57
C MET A 80 -10.17 8.27 -14.70
N GLY A 81 -9.86 7.70 -15.86
CA GLY A 81 -9.48 8.44 -17.05
C GLY A 81 -7.98 8.74 -17.19
N GLY A 82 -7.16 7.88 -16.63
CA GLY A 82 -5.72 7.82 -16.84
C GLY A 82 -4.87 8.56 -15.79
N LYS A 83 -3.56 8.34 -15.90
CA LYS A 83 -2.55 8.82 -14.95
C LYS A 83 -2.64 10.31 -14.66
N ALA A 84 -2.70 11.14 -15.70
CA ALA A 84 -2.71 12.60 -15.52
C ALA A 84 -3.88 13.11 -14.68
N LYS A 85 -5.06 12.47 -14.79
CA LYS A 85 -6.24 12.82 -14.01
C LYS A 85 -6.18 12.26 -12.58
N VAL A 86 -5.72 11.02 -12.44
CA VAL A 86 -5.67 10.35 -11.13
C VAL A 86 -4.60 10.97 -10.25
N GLN A 87 -3.42 11.27 -10.75
CA GLN A 87 -2.32 11.84 -9.96
C GLN A 87 -2.59 13.27 -9.45
N GLN A 88 -3.67 13.90 -9.86
CA GLN A 88 -4.14 15.16 -9.27
C GLN A 88 -4.75 14.99 -7.87
N PHE A 89 -5.15 13.75 -7.49
CA PHE A 89 -5.76 13.49 -6.19
C PHE A 89 -5.31 12.17 -5.54
N PHE A 90 -4.71 11.25 -6.29
CA PHE A 90 -4.25 9.97 -5.78
C PHE A 90 -2.87 9.63 -6.34
N ARG A 91 -1.87 9.53 -5.47
CA ARG A 91 -0.50 9.13 -5.80
C ARG A 91 -0.12 7.84 -5.09
N PHE A 92 0.47 6.93 -5.83
CA PHE A 92 0.97 5.66 -5.33
C PHE A 92 2.48 5.60 -5.44
N PHE A 93 3.16 5.12 -4.39
CA PHE A 93 4.61 5.03 -4.28
C PHE A 93 5.01 3.57 -3.99
N GLU A 94 5.78 2.98 -4.87
CA GLU A 94 6.42 1.70 -4.61
C GLU A 94 7.69 1.92 -3.78
N ALA A 95 7.83 1.12 -2.71
CA ALA A 95 8.99 1.16 -1.82
C ALA A 95 9.80 -0.15 -1.91
N PRO A 96 10.73 -0.29 -2.89
CA PRO A 96 11.52 -1.49 -3.07
C PRO A 96 12.34 -1.81 -1.83
N GLY A 97 12.30 -3.09 -1.42
CA GLY A 97 13.03 -3.58 -0.25
C GLY A 97 12.39 -3.27 1.10
N LEU A 98 11.35 -2.44 1.16
CA LEU A 98 10.59 -2.22 2.39
C LEU A 98 9.67 -3.42 2.66
N GLY A 99 9.63 -3.88 3.92
CA GLY A 99 8.76 -4.96 4.38
C GLY A 99 7.37 -4.48 4.80
N HIS A 100 6.68 -5.32 5.57
CA HIS A 100 5.33 -5.03 6.06
C HIS A 100 5.37 -4.08 7.26
N CYS A 101 4.63 -2.96 7.20
CA CYS A 101 4.34 -2.04 8.31
C CYS A 101 5.54 -1.65 9.19
N TRP A 102 6.74 -1.50 8.64
CA TRP A 102 7.98 -1.21 9.40
C TRP A 102 8.33 -2.24 10.50
N GLU A 103 7.41 -3.14 10.85
CA GLU A 103 7.61 -4.18 11.87
C GLU A 103 8.51 -5.32 11.37
N ILE A 104 8.50 -5.57 10.06
CA ILE A 104 9.45 -6.51 9.44
C ILE A 104 10.63 -5.67 8.98
N PRO A 105 11.78 -5.77 9.68
CA PRO A 105 12.95 -4.95 9.37
C PRO A 105 13.36 -5.11 7.91
N SER A 106 13.38 -4.01 7.19
CA SER A 106 13.97 -4.00 5.87
C SER A 106 15.49 -3.98 6.01
N ALA A 107 16.13 -5.07 5.62
CA ALA A 107 17.59 -5.14 5.56
C ALA A 107 18.18 -4.36 4.38
N SER A 108 17.33 -3.92 3.44
CA SER A 108 17.77 -3.40 2.14
C SER A 108 17.17 -2.06 1.73
N ALA A 109 16.23 -1.51 2.52
CA ALA A 109 15.61 -0.21 2.21
C ALA A 109 15.53 0.69 3.45
N PRO A 110 15.71 2.02 3.28
CA PRO A 110 15.44 2.98 4.33
C PRO A 110 13.99 2.94 4.78
N GLU A 111 13.75 3.04 6.08
CA GLU A 111 12.41 2.91 6.66
C GLU A 111 11.84 4.21 7.23
N GLU A 112 12.67 5.26 7.38
CA GLU A 112 12.18 6.56 7.86
C GLU A 112 11.76 7.45 6.69
N PHE A 113 10.45 7.59 6.49
CA PHE A 113 9.85 8.55 5.58
C PHE A 113 8.53 9.06 6.16
N ASP A 114 8.11 10.25 5.77
CA ASP A 114 6.96 10.94 6.35
C ASP A 114 5.87 11.19 5.28
N PRO A 115 4.97 10.21 5.07
CA PRO A 115 3.83 10.39 4.19
C PRO A 115 2.76 11.30 4.77
N LEU A 116 2.73 11.50 6.11
CA LEU A 116 1.78 12.40 6.76
C LEU A 116 2.11 13.85 6.43
N ALA A 117 3.35 14.29 6.60
CA ALA A 117 3.76 15.63 6.20
C ALA A 117 3.53 15.88 4.71
N ALA A 118 3.71 14.87 3.86
CA ALA A 118 3.44 14.98 2.43
C ALA A 118 1.96 15.16 2.10
N ILE A 119 1.05 14.44 2.78
CA ILE A 119 -0.40 14.60 2.54
C ILE A 119 -0.92 15.93 3.11
N GLU A 120 -0.42 16.38 4.26
CA GLU A 120 -0.74 17.69 4.84
C GLU A 120 -0.33 18.83 3.88
N ALA A 121 0.89 18.78 3.36
CA ALA A 121 1.35 19.75 2.36
C ALA A 121 0.44 19.78 1.12
N TRP A 122 0.03 18.60 0.68
CA TRP A 122 -0.83 18.51 -0.49
C TRP A 122 -2.23 19.05 -0.25
N VAL A 123 -2.83 18.76 0.91
CA VAL A 123 -4.18 19.23 1.25
C VAL A 123 -4.20 20.71 1.57
N GLU A 124 -3.26 21.19 2.38
CA GLU A 124 -3.29 22.55 2.92
C GLU A 124 -2.66 23.59 1.98
N ARG A 125 -1.63 23.20 1.22
CA ARG A 125 -0.87 24.11 0.36
C ARG A 125 -0.95 23.80 -1.13
N GLY A 126 -1.63 22.69 -1.51
CA GLY A 126 -1.69 22.25 -2.90
C GLY A 126 -0.39 21.63 -3.42
N GLU A 127 0.59 21.36 -2.55
CA GLU A 127 1.91 20.84 -2.90
C GLU A 127 1.86 19.32 -3.08
N ALA A 128 1.48 18.88 -4.28
CA ALA A 128 1.41 17.46 -4.59
C ALA A 128 2.80 16.80 -4.53
N PRO A 129 3.01 15.69 -3.79
CA PRO A 129 4.34 15.12 -3.59
C PRO A 129 4.89 14.48 -4.88
N GLU A 130 5.87 15.10 -5.50
CA GLU A 130 6.61 14.53 -6.66
C GLU A 130 7.59 13.45 -6.22
N GLU A 131 7.95 13.44 -4.94
CA GLU A 131 8.77 12.42 -4.29
C GLU A 131 8.49 12.38 -2.78
N ILE A 132 8.75 11.22 -2.16
CA ILE A 132 8.84 11.06 -0.70
C ILE A 132 10.23 10.52 -0.41
N VAL A 133 10.97 11.26 0.43
CA VAL A 133 12.37 10.91 0.75
C VAL A 133 12.38 10.00 1.97
N ALA A 134 12.96 8.81 1.83
CA ALA A 134 13.22 7.88 2.92
C ALA A 134 14.71 7.86 3.28
N ARG A 135 15.02 7.78 4.59
CA ARG A 135 16.37 7.69 5.13
C ARG A 135 16.52 6.47 6.04
N PRO A 136 17.74 5.94 6.19
CA PRO A 136 18.01 4.91 7.18
C PRO A 136 17.68 5.42 8.58
N SER A 137 16.99 4.60 9.37
CA SER A 137 16.84 4.84 10.80
C SER A 137 18.18 4.68 11.54
N ALA A 138 18.24 5.13 12.79
CA ALA A 138 19.42 4.98 13.62
C ALA A 138 19.88 3.51 13.73
N ARG A 139 18.94 2.56 13.75
CA ARG A 139 19.25 1.12 13.77
C ARG A 139 19.79 0.59 12.43
N GLN A 140 19.46 1.24 11.32
CA GLN A 140 19.89 0.86 9.99
C GLN A 140 21.19 1.52 9.55
N ALA A 141 21.54 2.67 10.15
CA ALA A 141 22.67 3.49 9.71
C ALA A 141 24.02 2.76 9.65
N ALA A 142 24.22 1.73 10.50
CA ALA A 142 25.44 0.95 10.51
C ALA A 142 25.51 -0.14 9.42
N SER A 143 24.37 -0.60 8.92
CA SER A 143 24.26 -1.76 8.02
C SER A 143 23.84 -1.39 6.60
N LEU A 144 23.07 -0.34 6.44
CA LEU A 144 22.55 0.09 5.15
C LEU A 144 23.52 1.03 4.44
N ARG A 145 23.95 0.64 3.24
CA ARG A 145 24.89 1.43 2.42
C ARG A 145 24.18 2.43 1.49
N VAL A 146 23.02 2.94 1.94
CA VAL A 146 22.21 3.88 1.19
C VAL A 146 22.00 5.10 2.07
N THR A 147 22.22 6.30 1.56
CA THR A 147 22.02 7.55 2.31
C THR A 147 20.58 8.01 2.30
N GLU A 148 19.89 7.82 1.19
CA GLU A 148 18.48 8.11 1.02
C GLU A 148 17.89 7.34 -0.16
N VAL A 149 16.58 7.15 -0.16
CA VAL A 149 15.82 6.72 -1.34
C VAL A 149 14.70 7.74 -1.56
N ARG A 150 14.55 8.17 -2.80
CA ARG A 150 13.44 9.05 -3.22
C ARG A 150 12.40 8.22 -3.91
N TYR A 151 11.33 7.89 -3.20
CA TYR A 151 10.17 7.22 -3.77
C TYR A 151 9.44 8.20 -4.67
N ARG A 152 9.15 7.78 -5.90
CA ARG A 152 8.48 8.60 -6.92
C ARG A 152 7.12 8.01 -7.27
N PRO A 153 6.14 8.84 -7.66
CA PRO A 153 4.82 8.34 -8.01
C PRO A 153 4.89 7.30 -9.14
N TYR A 154 4.27 6.14 -8.92
CA TYR A 154 4.16 5.07 -9.89
C TYR A 154 3.68 5.59 -11.27
N PRO A 155 4.22 5.10 -12.39
CA PRO A 155 5.18 4.01 -12.55
C PRO A 155 6.66 4.45 -12.56
N LEU A 156 6.99 5.60 -12.01
CA LEU A 156 8.38 6.06 -11.95
C LEU A 156 9.16 5.25 -10.92
N ARG A 157 10.36 4.80 -11.29
CA ARG A 157 11.22 4.07 -10.37
C ARG A 157 11.83 5.00 -9.32
N PRO A 158 12.02 4.53 -8.08
CA PRO A 158 12.75 5.27 -7.05
C PRO A 158 14.18 5.63 -7.47
N ILE A 159 14.71 6.71 -6.89
CA ILE A 159 16.10 7.12 -7.04
C ILE A 159 16.82 6.75 -5.74
N VAL A 160 17.92 6.00 -5.86
CA VAL A 160 18.74 5.54 -4.72
C VAL A 160 19.99 6.41 -4.66
N GLY A 161 20.12 7.14 -3.54
CA GLY A 161 21.34 7.87 -3.20
C GLY A 161 22.40 6.93 -2.62
N GLN A 162 23.60 6.96 -3.18
CA GLN A 162 24.75 6.21 -2.66
C GLN A 162 25.66 7.12 -1.84
N PRO A 163 26.37 6.59 -0.84
CA PRO A 163 27.44 7.34 -0.17
C PRO A 163 28.51 7.76 -1.19
N LYS A 164 29.00 8.97 -1.04
CA LYS A 164 30.17 9.44 -1.80
C LYS A 164 31.42 8.70 -1.35
#